data_d37438dafd42bcb923084bea59512448
#
_entry.id   d37438dafd42bcb923084bea59512448
#
_cell.length_a   1.000
_cell.length_b   1.000
_cell.length_c   1.000
_cell.angle_alpha   90.00
_cell.angle_beta   90.00
_cell.angle_gamma   90.00
#
_symmetry.space_group_name_H-M   'P 1'
#
loop_
_entity.id
_entity.type
_entity.pdbx_description
1 polymer ?
#
loop_
_entity_poly.entity_id
_entity_poly.type
_entity_poly.pdbx_seq_one_letter_code
_entity_poly.pdbx_strand_id
1 'polypeptide(L)'
;MSGIETVGTTLRQQREKKRMGLAEVSRVTRIPVATLESIEQDHFDDLPGEVFVKGFLKSYAQTLGLLPDDVVARYTASRRVAMVTPLPVASPVQAAREGQGRRFGVAIALVVLLILFTLALSIVLKPRGRDMPPELSQAPARAITLV
;
A
#
# COMPACT_ATOMS: atom_id res chain seq x y z
N MET A 1 -30.99 3.44 -24.60
CA MET A 1 -30.55 2.04 -24.49
C MET A 1 -29.45 2.01 -23.43
N SER A 2 -29.85 1.76 -22.18
CA SER A 2 -28.89 1.63 -21.07
C SER A 2 -28.21 0.27 -21.19
N GLY A 3 -27.08 0.23 -21.90
CA GLY A 3 -26.21 -0.95 -21.87
C GLY A 3 -25.78 -1.19 -20.42
N ILE A 4 -25.81 -2.44 -19.98
CA ILE A 4 -25.29 -2.85 -18.68
C ILE A 4 -23.83 -2.38 -18.62
N GLU A 5 -23.56 -1.39 -17.75
CA GLU A 5 -22.23 -0.82 -17.61
C GLU A 5 -21.33 -1.83 -16.87
N THR A 6 -20.64 -2.64 -17.65
CA THR A 6 -19.72 -3.67 -17.13
C THR A 6 -18.41 -3.03 -16.66
N VAL A 7 -17.61 -3.80 -15.94
CA VAL A 7 -16.30 -3.33 -15.47
C VAL A 7 -15.39 -2.97 -16.65
N GLY A 8 -15.35 -3.83 -17.68
CA GLY A 8 -14.54 -3.62 -18.87
C GLY A 8 -14.99 -2.38 -19.65
N THR A 9 -16.30 -2.23 -19.87
CA THR A 9 -16.84 -1.05 -20.57
C THR A 9 -16.57 0.25 -19.81
N THR A 10 -16.67 0.24 -18.48
CA THR A 10 -16.34 1.42 -17.64
C THR A 10 -14.88 1.82 -17.78
N LEU A 11 -13.96 0.86 -17.73
CA LEU A 11 -12.52 1.11 -17.88
C LEU A 11 -12.20 1.66 -19.27
N ARG A 12 -12.73 1.01 -20.31
CA ARG A 12 -12.57 1.45 -21.70
C ARG A 12 -13.03 2.86 -21.91
N GLN A 13 -14.25 3.20 -21.51
CA GLN A 13 -14.80 4.54 -21.63
C GLN A 13 -13.94 5.60 -20.91
N GLN A 14 -13.46 5.27 -19.71
CA GLN A 14 -12.61 6.18 -18.95
C GLN A 14 -11.24 6.37 -19.62
N ARG A 15 -10.66 5.33 -20.20
CA ARG A 15 -9.44 5.41 -21.00
C ARG A 15 -9.62 6.30 -22.22
N GLU A 16 -10.72 6.09 -22.95
CA GLU A 16 -11.05 6.87 -24.15
C GLU A 16 -11.31 8.34 -23.81
N LYS A 17 -12.00 8.64 -22.71
CA LYS A 17 -12.18 10.01 -22.20
C LYS A 17 -10.84 10.69 -21.91
N LYS A 18 -9.86 9.95 -21.41
CA LYS A 18 -8.49 10.44 -21.20
C LYS A 18 -7.64 10.44 -22.46
N ARG A 19 -8.18 10.00 -23.60
CA ARG A 19 -7.47 9.89 -24.89
C ARG A 19 -6.20 9.03 -24.81
N MET A 20 -6.19 8.06 -23.91
CA MET A 20 -5.07 7.12 -23.74
C MET A 20 -5.21 5.91 -24.65
N GLY A 21 -4.12 5.53 -25.30
CA GLY A 21 -4.04 4.29 -26.05
C GLY A 21 -3.77 3.07 -25.12
N LEU A 22 -4.22 1.86 -25.52
CA LEU A 22 -3.90 0.64 -24.77
C LEU A 22 -2.39 0.43 -24.59
N ALA A 23 -1.60 0.76 -25.62
CA ALA A 23 -0.14 0.67 -25.55
C ALA A 23 0.46 1.62 -24.49
N GLU A 24 -0.15 2.78 -24.28
CA GLU A 24 0.27 3.75 -23.26
C GLU A 24 -0.04 3.23 -21.86
N VAL A 25 -1.27 2.74 -21.66
CA VAL A 25 -1.67 2.11 -20.39
C VAL A 25 -0.76 0.90 -20.08
N SER A 26 -0.49 0.05 -21.07
CA SER A 26 0.40 -1.08 -20.93
C SER A 26 1.81 -0.67 -20.48
N ARG A 27 2.35 0.41 -21.02
CA ARG A 27 3.65 0.94 -20.62
C ARG A 27 3.69 1.41 -19.18
N VAL A 28 2.63 2.11 -18.73
CA VAL A 28 2.53 2.65 -17.37
C VAL A 28 2.26 1.54 -16.34
N THR A 29 1.35 0.62 -16.66
CA THR A 29 0.92 -0.44 -15.73
C THR A 29 1.79 -1.68 -15.77
N ARG A 30 2.57 -1.87 -16.86
CA ARG A 30 3.31 -3.10 -17.20
C ARG A 30 2.38 -4.31 -17.39
N ILE A 31 1.12 -4.06 -17.72
CA ILE A 31 0.14 -5.09 -18.10
C ILE A 31 0.22 -5.26 -19.62
N PRO A 32 0.32 -6.49 -20.15
CA PRO A 32 0.32 -6.73 -21.59
C PRO A 32 -0.93 -6.17 -22.27
N VAL A 33 -0.79 -5.64 -23.49
CA VAL A 33 -1.92 -5.07 -24.25
C VAL A 33 -3.05 -6.07 -24.42
N ALA A 34 -2.73 -7.34 -24.76
CA ALA A 34 -3.73 -8.39 -24.89
C ALA A 34 -4.53 -8.61 -23.60
N THR A 35 -3.88 -8.52 -22.43
CA THR A 35 -4.56 -8.60 -21.13
C THR A 35 -5.50 -7.41 -20.88
N LEU A 36 -5.08 -6.20 -21.27
CA LEU A 36 -5.94 -5.01 -21.18
C LEU A 36 -7.16 -5.12 -22.12
N GLU A 37 -6.97 -5.65 -23.32
CA GLU A 37 -8.06 -5.92 -24.26
C GLU A 37 -9.05 -6.92 -23.70
N SER A 38 -8.59 -8.04 -23.14
CA SER A 38 -9.45 -9.02 -22.46
C SER A 38 -10.23 -8.40 -21.30
N ILE A 39 -9.60 -7.54 -20.51
CA ILE A 39 -10.25 -6.81 -19.43
C ILE A 39 -11.37 -5.89 -19.96
N GLU A 40 -11.12 -5.12 -21.03
CA GLU A 40 -12.10 -4.20 -21.61
C GLU A 40 -13.29 -4.92 -22.28
N GLN A 41 -13.09 -6.18 -22.65
CA GLN A 41 -14.11 -7.05 -23.21
C GLN A 41 -14.80 -7.94 -22.16
N ASP A 42 -14.46 -7.78 -20.89
CA ASP A 42 -14.93 -8.60 -19.76
C ASP A 42 -14.58 -10.09 -19.89
N HIS A 43 -13.57 -10.45 -20.71
CA HIS A 43 -13.08 -11.81 -20.89
C HIS A 43 -12.09 -12.17 -19.76
N PHE A 44 -12.60 -12.20 -18.53
CA PHE A 44 -11.77 -12.48 -17.35
C PHE A 44 -11.38 -13.95 -17.21
N ASP A 45 -12.09 -14.84 -17.88
CA ASP A 45 -11.81 -16.29 -17.84
C ASP A 45 -10.56 -16.67 -18.64
N ASP A 46 -10.16 -15.81 -19.59
CA ASP A 46 -8.94 -15.97 -20.37
C ASP A 46 -7.68 -15.53 -19.59
N LEU A 47 -7.86 -14.96 -18.41
CA LEU A 47 -6.75 -14.39 -17.62
C LEU A 47 -6.23 -15.36 -16.55
N PRO A 48 -4.94 -15.27 -16.19
CA PRO A 48 -4.29 -16.20 -15.27
C PRO A 48 -4.75 -16.02 -13.82
N GLY A 49 -5.95 -16.46 -13.48
CA GLY A 49 -6.43 -16.52 -12.10
C GLY A 49 -6.93 -15.21 -11.50
N GLU A 50 -7.92 -15.31 -10.64
CA GLU A 50 -8.69 -14.19 -10.07
C GLU A 50 -7.81 -13.18 -9.28
N VAL A 51 -6.76 -13.67 -8.63
CA VAL A 51 -5.85 -12.80 -7.84
C VAL A 51 -5.11 -11.82 -8.75
N PHE A 52 -4.64 -12.30 -9.91
CA PHE A 52 -3.98 -11.45 -10.89
C PHE A 52 -4.94 -10.46 -11.54
N VAL A 53 -6.16 -10.91 -11.89
CA VAL A 53 -7.22 -10.04 -12.43
C VAL A 53 -7.49 -8.87 -11.50
N LYS A 54 -7.65 -9.12 -10.19
CA LYS A 54 -7.84 -8.05 -9.19
C LYS A 54 -6.65 -7.09 -9.14
N GLY A 55 -5.43 -7.60 -9.29
CA GLY A 55 -4.23 -6.78 -9.36
C GLY A 55 -4.20 -5.88 -10.60
N PHE A 56 -4.52 -6.45 -11.77
CA PHE A 56 -4.59 -5.71 -13.03
C PHE A 56 -5.68 -4.64 -12.99
N LEU A 57 -6.86 -4.97 -12.50
CA LEU A 57 -7.97 -4.02 -12.34
C LEU A 57 -7.59 -2.85 -11.44
N LYS A 58 -6.90 -3.10 -10.32
CA LYS A 58 -6.41 -2.03 -9.44
C LYS A 58 -5.42 -1.11 -10.13
N SER A 59 -4.42 -1.68 -10.79
CA SER A 59 -3.40 -0.90 -11.49
C SER A 59 -3.99 -0.09 -12.65
N TYR A 60 -4.92 -0.69 -13.41
CA TYR A 60 -5.58 -0.01 -14.50
C TYR A 60 -6.48 1.13 -14.00
N ALA A 61 -7.31 0.88 -12.97
CA ALA A 61 -8.17 1.88 -12.36
C ALA A 61 -7.36 3.09 -11.83
N GLN A 62 -6.25 2.84 -11.15
CA GLN A 62 -5.35 3.89 -10.66
C GLN A 62 -4.81 4.77 -11.80
N THR A 63 -4.36 4.16 -12.90
CA THR A 63 -3.86 4.90 -14.06
C THR A 63 -4.94 5.78 -14.68
N LEU A 64 -6.19 5.32 -14.65
CA LEU A 64 -7.34 6.07 -15.13
C LEU A 64 -7.92 7.06 -14.10
N GLY A 65 -7.38 7.10 -12.87
CA GLY A 65 -7.89 7.98 -11.81
C GLY A 65 -9.26 7.55 -11.27
N LEU A 66 -9.61 6.27 -11.42
CA LEU A 66 -10.76 5.65 -10.78
C LEU A 66 -10.38 5.11 -9.41
N LEU A 67 -11.37 4.94 -8.53
CA LEU A 67 -11.18 4.27 -7.24
C LEU A 67 -10.97 2.77 -7.45
N PRO A 68 -9.79 2.22 -7.14
CA PRO A 68 -9.46 0.83 -7.43
C PRO A 68 -10.37 -0.17 -6.72
N ASP A 69 -10.77 0.15 -5.51
CA ASP A 69 -11.60 -0.74 -4.69
C ASP A 69 -13.04 -0.83 -5.23
N ASP A 70 -13.58 0.24 -5.80
CA ASP A 70 -14.88 0.25 -6.45
C ASP A 70 -14.89 -0.65 -7.70
N VAL A 71 -13.85 -0.56 -8.52
CA VAL A 71 -13.69 -1.38 -9.73
C VAL A 71 -13.59 -2.86 -9.34
N VAL A 72 -12.79 -3.20 -8.33
CA VAL A 72 -12.66 -4.58 -7.84
C VAL A 72 -13.94 -5.08 -7.18
N ALA A 73 -14.67 -4.22 -6.46
CA ALA A 73 -15.96 -4.59 -5.88
C ALA A 73 -16.99 -4.94 -6.95
N ARG A 74 -17.11 -4.12 -8.01
CA ARG A 74 -17.99 -4.40 -9.18
C ARG A 74 -17.60 -5.70 -9.87
N TYR A 75 -16.30 -5.94 -10.12
CA TYR A 75 -15.82 -7.21 -10.66
C TYR A 75 -16.21 -8.40 -9.79
N THR A 76 -16.00 -8.31 -8.48
CA THR A 76 -16.33 -9.40 -7.55
C THR A 76 -17.84 -9.64 -7.50
N ALA A 77 -18.66 -8.59 -7.59
CA ALA A 77 -20.11 -8.71 -7.64
C ALA A 77 -20.57 -9.40 -8.93
N SER A 78 -20.02 -9.02 -10.10
CA SER A 78 -20.37 -9.64 -11.38
C SER A 78 -20.04 -11.14 -11.42
N ARG A 79 -18.91 -11.55 -10.85
CA ARG A 79 -18.50 -12.97 -10.76
C ARG A 79 -19.41 -13.77 -9.83
N ARG A 80 -19.91 -13.18 -8.76
CA ARG A 80 -20.87 -13.86 -7.85
C ARG A 80 -22.20 -14.14 -8.54
N VAL A 81 -22.68 -13.22 -9.35
CA VAL A 81 -23.95 -13.41 -10.11
C VAL A 81 -23.80 -14.52 -11.14
N ALA A 82 -22.64 -14.66 -11.78
CA ALA A 82 -22.38 -15.73 -12.75
C ALA A 82 -22.28 -17.12 -12.10
N MET A 83 -22.00 -17.23 -10.80
CA MET A 83 -21.91 -18.49 -10.06
C MET A 83 -23.23 -18.95 -9.42
N VAL A 84 -24.33 -18.23 -9.56
CA VAL A 84 -25.61 -18.67 -9.01
C VAL A 84 -26.31 -19.61 -10.00
N THR A 85 -25.80 -20.82 -10.15
CA THR A 85 -26.59 -22.01 -10.41
C THR A 85 -26.88 -22.63 -9.04
N PRO A 86 -28.15 -22.87 -8.66
CA PRO A 86 -28.50 -23.20 -7.28
C PRO A 86 -28.16 -24.64 -6.96
N LEU A 87 -27.17 -24.89 -6.17
CA LEU A 87 -27.03 -26.07 -5.34
C LEU A 87 -27.11 -25.65 -3.87
N PRO A 88 -28.05 -26.22 -3.11
CA PRO A 88 -28.23 -25.83 -1.72
C PRO A 88 -27.30 -26.64 -0.84
N VAL A 89 -26.27 -26.03 -0.29
CA VAL A 89 -25.65 -26.49 0.97
C VAL A 89 -25.10 -25.31 1.73
N ALA A 90 -25.81 -24.99 2.77
CA ALA A 90 -25.43 -24.65 4.13
C ALA A 90 -24.07 -23.99 4.37
N SER A 91 -24.21 -22.75 4.88
CA SER A 91 -23.56 -22.26 6.10
C SER A 91 -22.26 -21.51 6.03
N PRO A 92 -22.05 -20.67 7.02
CA PRO A 92 -21.57 -19.31 6.82
C PRO A 92 -20.09 -19.22 7.18
N VAL A 93 -19.31 -18.74 6.27
CA VAL A 93 -18.00 -18.18 6.65
C VAL A 93 -18.00 -16.70 6.30
N GLN A 94 -18.81 -15.97 7.03
CA GLN A 94 -18.57 -14.56 7.30
C GLN A 94 -17.49 -14.49 8.38
N ALA A 95 -16.24 -14.53 7.97
CA ALA A 95 -15.15 -14.09 8.86
C ALA A 95 -13.84 -14.09 8.06
N ALA A 96 -13.53 -13.03 7.35
CA ALA A 96 -12.15 -12.62 7.08
C ALA A 96 -12.08 -11.38 6.15
N ARG A 97 -12.80 -10.31 6.46
CA ARG A 97 -12.58 -9.02 5.78
C ARG A 97 -12.33 -7.83 6.72
N GLU A 98 -12.09 -8.08 7.99
CA GLU A 98 -11.74 -7.02 8.96
C GLU A 98 -10.27 -7.04 9.41
N GLY A 99 -9.34 -7.65 8.66
CA GLY A 99 -7.97 -7.88 9.13
C GLY A 99 -6.86 -7.10 8.44
N GLN A 100 -7.07 -6.52 7.27
CA GLN A 100 -5.94 -5.97 6.51
C GLN A 100 -5.55 -4.54 6.91
N GLY A 101 -6.49 -3.71 7.33
CA GLY A 101 -6.18 -2.35 7.82
C GLY A 101 -5.59 -2.32 9.22
N ARG A 102 -5.94 -3.31 10.06
CA ARG A 102 -5.54 -3.35 11.47
C ARG A 102 -4.10 -3.85 11.67
N ARG A 103 -3.57 -4.66 10.75
CA ARG A 103 -2.19 -5.17 10.82
C ARG A 103 -1.16 -4.08 10.50
N PHE A 104 -1.46 -3.15 9.61
CA PHE A 104 -0.60 -1.99 9.34
C PHE A 104 -0.61 -1.01 10.52
N GLY A 105 -1.74 -0.80 11.18
CA GLY A 105 -1.83 0.04 12.36
C GLY A 105 -1.00 -0.48 13.53
N VAL A 106 -1.04 -1.80 13.78
CA VAL A 106 -0.25 -2.44 14.85
C VAL A 106 1.25 -2.38 14.54
N ALA A 107 1.66 -2.60 13.28
CA ALA A 107 3.07 -2.51 12.90
C ALA A 107 3.61 -1.08 13.06
N ILE A 108 2.85 -0.06 12.67
CA ILE A 108 3.23 1.35 12.85
C ILE A 108 3.28 1.71 14.34
N ALA A 109 2.31 1.26 15.15
CA ALA A 109 2.30 1.49 16.59
C ALA A 109 3.53 0.88 17.28
N LEU A 110 3.93 -0.34 16.90
CA LEU A 110 5.13 -1.00 17.42
C LEU A 110 6.41 -0.25 17.04
N VAL A 111 6.53 0.23 15.81
CA VAL A 111 7.68 1.00 15.34
C VAL A 111 7.78 2.33 16.11
N VAL A 112 6.67 3.05 16.29
CA VAL A 112 6.63 4.30 17.06
C VAL A 112 7.02 4.05 18.52
N LEU A 113 6.50 2.99 19.12
CA LEU A 113 6.82 2.62 20.51
C LEU A 113 8.31 2.28 20.67
N LEU A 114 8.90 1.60 19.69
CA LEU A 114 10.32 1.25 19.69
C LEU A 114 11.21 2.51 19.55
N ILE A 115 10.81 3.46 18.70
CA ILE A 115 11.49 4.75 18.56
C ILE A 115 11.42 5.54 19.87
N LEU A 116 10.25 5.63 20.51
CA LEU A 116 10.07 6.31 21.78
C LEU A 116 10.89 5.65 22.90
N PHE A 117 10.95 4.33 22.92
CA PHE A 117 11.73 3.56 23.87
C PHE A 117 13.25 3.82 23.71
N THR A 118 13.76 3.81 22.47
CA THR A 118 15.18 4.12 22.21
C THR A 118 15.54 5.56 22.55
N LEU A 119 14.64 6.51 22.30
CA LEU A 119 14.81 7.91 22.68
C LEU A 119 14.84 8.08 24.21
N ALA A 120 13.92 7.44 24.93
CA ALA A 120 13.89 7.45 26.39
C ALA A 120 15.16 6.85 26.99
N LEU A 121 15.62 5.72 26.44
CA LEU A 121 16.86 5.07 26.86
C LEU A 121 18.09 5.96 26.62
N SER A 122 18.13 6.66 25.47
CA SER A 122 19.20 7.61 25.13
C SER A 122 19.26 8.79 26.10
N ILE A 123 18.10 9.26 26.59
CA ILE A 123 18.04 10.36 27.56
C ILE A 123 18.48 9.88 28.95
N VAL A 124 18.07 8.65 29.34
CA VAL A 124 18.41 8.07 30.66
C VAL A 124 19.88 7.67 30.73
N LEU A 125 20.43 7.10 29.65
CA LEU A 125 21.84 6.69 29.57
C LEU A 125 22.79 7.82 29.17
N LYS A 126 22.28 9.04 28.93
CA LYS A 126 23.17 10.18 28.68
C LYS A 126 24.05 10.36 29.91
N PRO A 127 25.37 10.12 29.81
CA PRO A 127 26.27 10.33 30.96
C PRO A 127 26.16 11.80 31.36
N ARG A 128 25.67 12.03 32.59
CA ARG A 128 25.75 13.34 33.21
C ARG A 128 27.19 13.69 33.20
N GLY A 129 27.59 14.64 32.33
CA GLY A 129 28.95 15.15 32.29
C GLY A 129 29.37 15.48 33.71
N ARG A 130 30.42 14.81 34.19
CA ARG A 130 31.13 15.26 35.38
C ARG A 130 31.66 16.64 35.00
N ASP A 131 31.00 17.65 35.56
CA ASP A 131 31.59 18.98 35.66
C ASP A 131 32.86 18.81 36.52
N MET A 132 34.00 18.68 35.85
CA MET A 132 35.29 18.84 36.50
C MET A 132 35.39 20.30 36.92
N PRO A 133 35.54 20.58 38.21
CA PRO A 133 35.78 21.96 38.64
C PRO A 133 37.09 22.50 38.03
N PRO A 134 37.10 23.75 37.58
CA PRO A 134 38.25 24.34 36.87
C PRO A 134 39.43 24.75 37.78
N GLU A 135 39.54 24.18 38.97
CA GLU A 135 40.47 24.67 39.99
C GLU A 135 41.89 24.07 39.96
N LEU A 136 42.20 23.16 39.06
CA LEU A 136 43.54 22.54 39.04
C LEU A 136 44.45 23.04 37.90
N SER A 137 44.07 24.14 37.22
CA SER A 137 44.89 24.70 36.13
C SER A 137 45.75 25.92 36.54
N GLN A 138 45.75 26.29 37.80
CA GLN A 138 46.61 27.40 38.27
C GLN A 138 47.61 26.94 39.34
N ALA A 139 48.62 26.17 38.94
CA ALA A 139 49.81 26.05 39.73
C ALA A 139 50.78 27.20 39.32
N PRO A 140 51.11 28.13 40.22
CA PRO A 140 52.09 29.18 39.90
C PRO A 140 53.47 28.56 39.80
N ALA A 141 54.14 28.75 38.66
CA ALA A 141 55.56 28.50 38.49
C ALA A 141 56.33 29.45 39.41
N ARG A 142 56.77 28.92 40.54
CA ARG A 142 57.76 29.66 41.39
C ARG A 142 59.12 29.66 40.67
N ALA A 143 59.48 30.84 40.22
CA ALA A 143 60.85 31.14 39.81
C ALA A 143 61.82 30.87 40.96
N ILE A 144 62.73 29.96 40.73
CA ILE A 144 63.92 29.80 41.58
C ILE A 144 65.00 30.72 41.02
N THR A 145 65.18 31.85 41.64
CA THR A 145 66.38 32.70 41.44
C THR A 145 67.46 32.15 42.36
N LEU A 146 68.53 31.61 41.79
CA LEU A 146 69.82 31.34 42.52
C LEU A 146 70.80 32.43 42.17
N VAL A 147 71.31 33.05 43.23
CA VAL A 147 72.51 33.89 43.25
C VAL A 147 73.74 33.01 43.10
#